data_5ba693933a0a2b68bd532eac5b4ee4e6
#
_entry.id   5ba693933a0a2b68bd532eac5b4ee4e6
#
_cell.length_a   1.000
_cell.length_b   1.000
_cell.length_c   1.000
_cell.angle_alpha   90.00
_cell.angle_beta   90.00
_cell.angle_gamma   90.00
#
_symmetry.space_group_name_H-M   'P 1'
#
loop_
_entity.id
_entity.type
_entity.pdbx_description
1 polymer ?
#
loop_
_entity_poly.entity_id
_entity_poly.type
_entity_poly.pdbx_seq_one_letter_code
_entity_poly.pdbx_strand_id
1 'polypeptide(L)'
;TDAINSATGLSIDPATELELLKQLDSEVTELMNTIDSCVMVSGHDELGYFADRYGCTVIGAIIPGLSTTSEGTAKQLADLKELALENNVKAIFTGLGTSQNVADQLANELGIKAVTLCTHYLQNATNYREFMLNLANQIVDALK
;
A
#
# COMPACT_ATOMS: atom_id res chain seq x y z
N THR A 1 -1.11 6.98 -30.02
CA THR A 1 -1.21 8.33 -29.41
C THR A 1 -2.14 9.21 -30.19
N ASP A 2 -1.93 9.36 -31.51
CA ASP A 2 -2.77 10.23 -32.35
C ASP A 2 -4.24 9.79 -32.37
N ALA A 3 -4.49 8.47 -32.40
CA ALA A 3 -5.85 7.91 -32.36
C ALA A 3 -6.54 8.20 -31.01
N ILE A 4 -5.80 8.10 -29.90
CA ILE A 4 -6.33 8.41 -28.56
C ILE A 4 -6.60 9.90 -28.43
N ASN A 5 -5.66 10.75 -28.84
CA ASN A 5 -5.84 12.19 -28.81
C ASN A 5 -7.03 12.65 -29.66
N SER A 6 -7.21 12.04 -30.83
CA SER A 6 -8.34 12.32 -31.70
C SER A 6 -9.69 11.89 -31.08
N ALA A 7 -9.71 10.76 -30.39
CA ALA A 7 -10.92 10.23 -29.76
C ALA A 7 -11.33 10.95 -28.47
N THR A 8 -10.35 11.40 -27.69
CA THR A 8 -10.57 11.97 -26.36
C THR A 8 -10.46 13.51 -26.31
N GLY A 9 -9.92 14.15 -27.33
CA GLY A 9 -9.60 15.57 -27.35
C GLY A 9 -8.44 15.96 -26.42
N LEU A 10 -7.74 14.99 -25.84
CA LEU A 10 -6.57 15.19 -24.98
C LEU A 10 -5.30 15.18 -25.82
N SER A 11 -4.34 16.01 -25.47
CA SER A 11 -3.00 15.97 -26.02
C SER A 11 -2.11 15.11 -25.12
N ILE A 12 -1.82 13.89 -25.55
CA ILE A 12 -0.96 12.95 -24.82
C ILE A 12 0.37 12.86 -25.57
N ASP A 13 1.46 13.21 -24.89
CA ASP A 13 2.82 12.99 -25.36
C ASP A 13 3.48 11.90 -24.51
N PRO A 14 3.71 10.69 -25.07
CA PRO A 14 4.29 9.57 -24.34
C PRO A 14 5.67 9.87 -23.73
N ALA A 15 6.49 10.67 -24.37
CA ALA A 15 7.81 11.02 -23.85
C ALA A 15 7.70 11.91 -22.61
N THR A 16 6.81 12.91 -22.63
CA THR A 16 6.52 13.77 -21.47
C THR A 16 5.90 12.97 -20.33
N GLU A 17 4.94 12.10 -20.62
CA GLU A 17 4.32 11.25 -19.59
C GLU A 17 5.34 10.31 -18.94
N LEU A 18 6.25 9.72 -19.70
CA LEU A 18 7.31 8.88 -19.17
C LEU A 18 8.25 9.66 -18.23
N GLU A 19 8.62 10.88 -18.58
CA GLU A 19 9.47 11.74 -17.70
C GLU A 19 8.73 12.09 -16.40
N LEU A 20 7.43 12.42 -16.45
CA LEU A 20 6.61 12.68 -15.27
C LEU A 20 6.53 11.45 -14.35
N LEU A 21 6.37 10.25 -14.91
CA LEU A 21 6.37 9.00 -14.15
C LEU A 21 7.73 8.71 -13.51
N LYS A 22 8.84 8.99 -14.19
CA LYS A 22 10.19 8.85 -13.63
C LYS A 22 10.43 9.83 -12.49
N GLN A 23 9.96 11.07 -12.60
CA GLN A 23 10.03 12.06 -11.53
C GLN A 23 9.22 11.60 -10.32
N LEU A 24 8.00 11.13 -10.52
CA LEU A 24 7.15 10.59 -9.47
C LEU A 24 7.82 9.39 -8.76
N ASP A 25 8.39 8.48 -9.51
CA ASP A 25 9.11 7.32 -8.97
C ASP A 25 10.30 7.75 -8.09
N SER A 26 11.04 8.76 -8.50
CA SER A 26 12.13 9.34 -7.71
C SER A 26 11.62 9.99 -6.42
N GLU A 27 10.53 10.75 -6.48
CA GLU A 27 9.94 11.40 -5.30
C GLU A 27 9.42 10.37 -4.28
N VAL A 28 8.74 9.31 -4.74
CA VAL A 28 8.30 8.21 -3.87
C VAL A 28 9.51 7.50 -3.26
N THR A 29 10.53 7.24 -4.05
CA THR A 29 11.77 6.62 -3.56
C THR A 29 12.42 7.46 -2.46
N GLU A 30 12.53 8.78 -2.65
CA GLU A 30 13.07 9.69 -1.63
C GLU A 30 12.25 9.67 -0.34
N LEU A 31 10.91 9.68 -0.45
CA LEU A 31 10.02 9.55 0.71
C LEU A 31 10.24 8.23 1.45
N MET A 32 10.28 7.12 0.73
CA MET A 32 10.48 5.79 1.33
C MET A 32 11.85 5.64 1.99
N ASN A 33 12.87 6.32 1.48
CA ASN A 33 14.21 6.32 2.08
C ASN A 33 14.30 7.13 3.40
N THR A 34 13.24 7.83 3.80
CA THR A 34 13.21 8.53 5.10
C THR A 34 12.90 7.62 6.28
N ILE A 35 12.54 6.37 6.04
CA ILE A 35 12.29 5.37 7.07
C ILE A 35 13.43 4.32 7.08
N ASP A 36 13.80 3.88 8.27
CA ASP A 36 14.91 2.93 8.46
C ASP A 36 14.53 1.51 8.06
N SER A 37 13.25 1.16 8.16
CA SER A 37 12.74 -0.18 7.89
C SER A 37 11.31 -0.10 7.39
N CYS A 38 11.04 -0.80 6.31
CA CYS A 38 9.70 -0.93 5.74
C CYS A 38 9.25 -2.40 5.79
N VAL A 39 8.82 -2.84 6.98
CA VAL A 39 8.24 -4.17 7.20
C VAL A 39 6.80 -3.99 7.64
N MET A 40 5.88 -4.62 6.92
CA MET A 40 4.45 -4.40 7.10
C MET A 40 3.62 -5.68 7.00
N VAL A 41 2.44 -5.63 7.58
CA VAL A 41 1.33 -6.55 7.32
C VAL A 41 0.29 -5.81 6.49
N SER A 42 -0.25 -6.45 5.47
CA SER A 42 -1.35 -5.90 4.68
C SER A 42 -2.69 -6.52 5.08
N GLY A 43 -3.78 -5.79 4.82
CA GLY A 43 -5.11 -6.36 4.99
C GLY A 43 -5.43 -7.41 3.93
N HIS A 44 -4.98 -7.16 2.73
CA HIS A 44 -5.17 -7.96 1.53
C HIS A 44 -3.88 -7.95 0.71
N ASP A 45 -3.68 -8.93 -0.16
CA ASP A 45 -2.46 -9.02 -0.99
C ASP A 45 -2.53 -8.04 -2.19
N GLU A 46 -2.36 -6.76 -1.89
CA GLU A 46 -2.48 -5.66 -2.86
C GLU A 46 -1.24 -4.74 -2.94
N LEU A 47 -0.32 -4.84 -1.97
CA LEU A 47 0.86 -3.97 -1.89
C LEU A 47 2.14 -4.58 -2.48
N GLY A 48 2.06 -5.79 -3.06
CA GLY A 48 3.23 -6.53 -3.51
C GLY A 48 4.13 -5.76 -4.49
N TYR A 49 3.56 -5.14 -5.52
CA TYR A 49 4.33 -4.36 -6.50
C TYR A 49 4.95 -3.10 -5.89
N PHE A 50 4.22 -2.42 -5.00
CA PHE A 50 4.74 -1.26 -4.28
C PHE A 50 5.90 -1.66 -3.39
N ALA A 51 5.74 -2.74 -2.65
CA ALA A 51 6.77 -3.27 -1.75
C ALA A 51 8.05 -3.65 -2.52
N ASP A 52 7.90 -4.40 -3.60
CA ASP A 52 9.02 -4.80 -4.46
C ASP A 52 9.77 -3.58 -5.03
N ARG A 53 9.02 -2.58 -5.52
CA ARG A 53 9.61 -1.40 -6.14
C ARG A 53 10.37 -0.51 -5.15
N TYR A 54 9.86 -0.34 -3.93
CA TYR A 54 10.38 0.63 -2.95
C TYR A 54 11.08 0.00 -1.74
N GLY A 55 11.44 -1.28 -1.84
CA GLY A 55 12.25 -1.96 -0.83
C GLY A 55 11.52 -2.26 0.47
N CYS A 56 10.21 -2.44 0.41
CA CYS A 56 9.40 -2.88 1.53
C CYS A 56 9.26 -4.40 1.58
N THR A 57 8.99 -4.95 2.75
CA THR A 57 8.68 -6.35 2.95
C THR A 57 7.27 -6.50 3.51
N VAL A 58 6.38 -7.14 2.77
CA VAL A 58 5.06 -7.56 3.25
C VAL A 58 5.20 -8.98 3.79
N ILE A 59 5.12 -9.15 5.09
CA ILE A 59 5.33 -10.46 5.74
C ILE A 59 4.09 -11.35 5.74
N GLY A 60 2.94 -10.79 5.46
CA GLY A 60 1.68 -11.51 5.36
C GLY A 60 0.48 -10.59 5.23
N ALA A 61 -0.69 -11.20 5.05
CA ALA A 61 -1.96 -10.51 4.91
C ALA A 61 -3.02 -11.10 5.86
N ILE A 62 -3.93 -10.25 6.35
CA ILE A 62 -5.06 -10.67 7.20
C ILE A 62 -5.98 -11.59 6.40
N ILE A 63 -6.23 -11.24 5.13
CA ILE A 63 -6.95 -12.07 4.17
C ILE A 63 -5.93 -12.65 3.19
N PRO A 64 -5.53 -13.92 3.35
CA PRO A 64 -4.60 -14.53 2.41
C PRO A 64 -5.31 -14.87 1.10
N GLY A 65 -4.76 -14.38 0.00
CA GLY A 65 -5.26 -14.64 -1.35
C GLY A 65 -6.02 -13.48 -1.99
N LEU A 66 -6.45 -13.69 -3.22
CA LEU A 66 -7.10 -12.66 -4.06
C LEU A 66 -8.62 -12.55 -3.85
N SER A 67 -9.20 -13.35 -2.98
CA SER A 67 -10.65 -13.33 -2.71
C SER A 67 -10.96 -12.49 -1.48
N THR A 68 -11.72 -11.43 -1.65
CA THR A 68 -12.21 -10.56 -0.58
C THR A 68 -13.30 -11.21 0.29
N THR A 69 -13.71 -12.43 -0.02
CA THR A 69 -14.79 -13.16 0.70
C THR A 69 -14.28 -14.16 1.72
N SER A 70 -12.98 -14.44 1.78
CA SER A 70 -12.39 -15.35 2.75
C SER A 70 -11.78 -14.59 3.91
N GLU A 71 -12.41 -14.63 5.07
CA GLU A 71 -11.79 -14.17 6.30
C GLU A 71 -10.67 -15.13 6.71
N GLY A 72 -9.57 -14.60 7.25
CA GLY A 72 -8.50 -15.43 7.82
C GLY A 72 -9.02 -16.27 8.98
N THR A 73 -8.60 -17.53 9.05
CA THR A 73 -8.93 -18.40 10.19
C THR A 73 -8.23 -17.90 11.46
N ALA A 74 -8.74 -18.27 12.64
CA ALA A 74 -8.11 -17.92 13.92
C ALA A 74 -6.64 -18.39 13.99
N LYS A 75 -6.32 -19.54 13.39
CA LYS A 75 -4.95 -20.04 13.30
C LYS A 75 -4.08 -19.13 12.42
N GLN A 76 -4.55 -18.76 11.25
CA GLN A 76 -3.82 -17.87 10.34
C GLN A 76 -3.53 -16.49 10.97
N LEU A 77 -4.48 -15.95 11.73
CA LEU A 77 -4.28 -14.70 12.46
C LEU A 77 -3.27 -14.86 13.61
N ALA A 78 -3.26 -15.99 14.30
CA ALA A 78 -2.28 -16.27 15.34
C ALA A 78 -0.86 -16.42 14.74
N ASP A 79 -0.73 -17.15 13.64
CA ASP A 79 0.54 -17.32 12.92
C ASP A 79 1.05 -15.96 12.38
N LEU A 80 0.14 -15.13 11.85
CA LEU A 80 0.47 -13.78 11.38
C LEU A 80 0.95 -12.86 12.51
N LYS A 81 0.32 -12.96 13.68
CA LYS A 81 0.73 -12.21 14.87
C LYS A 81 2.14 -12.58 15.31
N GLU A 82 2.47 -13.87 15.33
CA GLU A 82 3.82 -14.36 15.67
C GLU A 82 4.85 -13.80 14.69
N LEU A 83 4.60 -13.91 13.38
CA LEU A 83 5.45 -13.34 12.34
C LEU A 83 5.63 -11.82 12.48
N ALA A 84 4.56 -11.10 12.82
CA ALA A 84 4.63 -9.66 13.00
C ALA A 84 5.54 -9.26 14.18
N LEU A 85 5.48 -10.01 15.28
CA LEU A 85 6.36 -9.82 16.44
C LEU A 85 7.81 -10.13 16.11
N GLU A 86 8.07 -11.25 15.45
CA GLU A 86 9.43 -11.68 15.06
C GLU A 86 10.11 -10.68 14.12
N ASN A 87 9.34 -10.04 13.24
CA ASN A 87 9.84 -9.10 12.24
C ASN A 87 9.75 -7.63 12.66
N ASN A 88 9.35 -7.34 13.90
CA ASN A 88 9.22 -5.98 14.43
C ASN A 88 8.34 -5.08 13.55
N VAL A 89 7.20 -5.57 13.10
CA VAL A 89 6.24 -4.82 12.30
C VAL A 89 5.75 -3.62 13.08
N LYS A 90 5.71 -2.45 12.46
CA LYS A 90 5.28 -1.19 13.10
C LYS A 90 3.86 -0.76 12.74
N ALA A 91 3.32 -1.28 11.63
CA ALA A 91 1.99 -0.94 11.19
C ALA A 91 1.34 -2.07 10.38
N ILE A 92 0.02 -2.12 10.45
CA ILE A 92 -0.85 -2.92 9.57
C ILE A 92 -1.52 -1.97 8.60
N PHE A 93 -1.45 -2.27 7.32
CA PHE A 93 -2.10 -1.49 6.28
C PHE A 93 -3.30 -2.23 5.74
N THR A 94 -4.48 -1.65 5.90
CA THR A 94 -5.74 -2.21 5.42
C THR A 94 -6.24 -1.47 4.20
N GLY A 95 -7.13 -2.09 3.45
CA GLY A 95 -7.76 -1.49 2.29
C GLY A 95 -9.18 -1.99 2.10
N LEU A 96 -9.69 -1.85 0.91
CA LEU A 96 -11.03 -2.29 0.56
C LEU A 96 -11.18 -3.80 0.78
N GLY A 97 -12.26 -4.20 1.44
CA GLY A 97 -12.59 -5.59 1.70
C GLY A 97 -11.97 -6.19 2.98
N THR A 98 -11.07 -5.48 3.66
CA THR A 98 -10.55 -5.92 4.96
C THR A 98 -11.46 -5.45 6.09
N SER A 99 -11.79 -6.36 7.02
CA SER A 99 -12.51 -5.97 8.23
C SER A 99 -11.64 -5.09 9.12
N GLN A 100 -12.05 -3.83 9.29
CA GLN A 100 -11.34 -2.88 10.15
C GLN A 100 -11.27 -3.39 11.61
N ASN A 101 -12.34 -4.03 12.09
CA ASN A 101 -12.36 -4.57 13.45
C ASN A 101 -11.27 -5.63 13.69
N VAL A 102 -11.04 -6.51 12.71
CA VAL A 102 -9.98 -7.54 12.79
C VAL A 102 -8.60 -6.89 12.76
N ALA A 103 -8.41 -5.90 11.90
CA ALA A 103 -7.15 -5.16 11.81
C ALA A 103 -6.84 -4.39 13.10
N ASP A 104 -7.84 -3.70 13.66
CA ASP A 104 -7.70 -2.94 14.90
C ASP A 104 -7.44 -3.87 16.10
N GLN A 105 -8.09 -5.02 16.16
CA GLN A 105 -7.83 -6.01 17.20
C GLN A 105 -6.38 -6.50 17.13
N LEU A 106 -5.92 -6.91 15.95
CA LEU A 106 -4.56 -7.39 15.75
C LEU A 106 -3.54 -6.28 16.06
N ALA A 107 -3.79 -5.05 15.63
CA ALA A 107 -2.93 -3.90 15.91
C ALA A 107 -2.84 -3.62 17.43
N ASN A 108 -3.98 -3.65 18.12
CA ASN A 108 -4.02 -3.47 19.59
C ASN A 108 -3.25 -4.57 20.33
N GLU A 109 -3.39 -5.83 19.91
CA GLU A 109 -2.68 -6.95 20.49
C GLU A 109 -1.16 -6.89 20.24
N LEU A 110 -0.74 -6.29 19.14
CA LEU A 110 0.66 -6.08 18.79
C LEU A 110 1.23 -4.76 19.34
N GLY A 111 0.39 -3.84 19.79
CA GLY A 111 0.80 -2.51 20.23
C GLY A 111 1.26 -1.60 19.07
N ILE A 112 0.73 -1.79 17.88
CA ILE A 112 1.08 -1.06 16.64
C ILE A 112 -0.13 -0.34 16.05
N LYS A 113 0.07 0.36 14.92
CA LYS A 113 -0.99 1.10 14.23
C LYS A 113 -1.69 0.23 13.18
N ALA A 114 -3.01 0.40 13.03
CA ALA A 114 -3.75 0.00 11.84
C ALA A 114 -4.07 1.25 11.01
N VAL A 115 -3.68 1.24 9.76
CA VAL A 115 -3.85 2.38 8.84
C VAL A 115 -4.60 1.93 7.59
N THR A 116 -5.72 2.59 7.30
CA THR A 116 -6.48 2.32 6.09
C THR A 116 -5.88 3.09 4.92
N LEU A 117 -5.46 2.36 3.88
CA LEU A 117 -4.98 2.92 2.64
C LEU A 117 -6.09 2.88 1.58
N CYS A 118 -6.10 3.86 0.71
CA CYS A 118 -6.94 3.85 -0.48
C CYS A 118 -6.10 3.41 -1.68
N THR A 119 -6.31 2.19 -2.15
CA THR A 119 -5.55 1.56 -3.24
C THR A 119 -6.36 1.34 -4.51
N HIS A 120 -7.69 1.45 -4.44
CA HIS A 120 -8.60 1.10 -5.53
C HIS A 120 -9.22 2.29 -6.28
N TYR A 121 -9.13 3.49 -5.73
CA TYR A 121 -9.66 4.72 -6.35
C TYR A 121 -8.90 5.95 -5.84
N LEU A 122 -9.04 7.07 -6.53
CA LEU A 122 -8.25 8.27 -6.24
C LEU A 122 -8.56 8.94 -4.89
N GLN A 123 -9.72 8.67 -4.29
CA GLN A 123 -10.20 9.26 -3.04
C GLN A 123 -10.06 10.78 -3.05
N ASN A 124 -9.10 11.33 -2.31
CA ASN A 124 -8.84 12.77 -2.20
C ASN A 124 -7.77 13.27 -3.19
N ALA A 125 -7.33 12.42 -4.12
CA ALA A 125 -6.38 12.79 -5.16
C ALA A 125 -7.12 13.14 -6.46
N THR A 126 -6.59 14.09 -7.22
CA THR A 126 -7.16 14.50 -8.52
C THR A 126 -6.47 13.81 -9.70
N ASN A 127 -5.32 13.19 -9.47
CA ASN A 127 -4.54 12.51 -10.48
C ASN A 127 -3.67 11.39 -9.86
N TYR A 128 -3.03 10.59 -10.72
CA TYR A 128 -2.19 9.48 -10.30
C TYR A 128 -0.99 9.91 -9.45
N ARG A 129 -0.37 11.04 -9.77
CA ARG A 129 0.76 11.58 -9.01
C ARG A 129 0.37 11.86 -7.55
N GLU A 130 -0.71 12.59 -7.34
CA GLU A 130 -1.22 12.88 -5.99
C GLU A 130 -1.61 11.59 -5.25
N PHE A 131 -2.23 10.65 -5.94
CA PHE A 131 -2.59 9.36 -5.39
C PHE A 131 -1.35 8.60 -4.86
N MET A 132 -0.30 8.49 -5.66
CA MET A 132 0.93 7.78 -5.27
C MET A 132 1.67 8.47 -4.13
N LEU A 133 1.76 9.82 -4.15
CA LEU A 133 2.39 10.57 -3.08
C LEU A 133 1.61 10.49 -1.77
N ASN A 134 0.28 10.54 -1.81
CA ASN A 134 -0.57 10.36 -0.63
C ASN A 134 -0.39 8.96 -0.04
N LEU A 135 -0.37 7.94 -0.88
CA LEU A 135 -0.13 6.55 -0.45
C LEU A 135 1.23 6.41 0.24
N ALA A 136 2.30 6.89 -0.40
CA ALA A 136 3.65 6.83 0.14
C ALA A 136 3.79 7.61 1.46
N ASN A 137 3.19 8.79 1.56
CA ASN A 137 3.19 9.59 2.80
C ASN A 137 2.47 8.86 3.94
N GLN A 138 1.31 8.26 3.70
CA GLN A 138 0.59 7.50 4.72
C GLN A 138 1.42 6.31 5.23
N ILE A 139 2.11 5.60 4.33
CA ILE A 139 2.99 4.49 4.71
C ILE A 139 4.17 5.00 5.54
N VAL A 140 4.85 6.04 5.09
CA VAL A 140 6.00 6.62 5.79
C VAL A 140 5.61 7.13 7.18
N ASP A 141 4.50 7.85 7.32
CA ASP A 141 4.02 8.38 8.61
C ASP A 141 3.61 7.29 9.60
N ALA A 142 3.17 6.14 9.09
CA ALA A 142 2.85 5.00 9.94
C ALA A 142 4.10 4.25 10.43
N LEU A 143 5.16 4.23 9.63
CA LEU A 143 6.39 3.47 9.91
C LEU A 143 7.50 4.27 10.60
N LYS A 144 7.38 5.58 10.67
CA LYS A 144 8.23 6.45 11.50
C LYS A 144 7.93 6.25 12.98
#